data_1bae6de3feafacfa9c437102e119c9a8
#
_entry.id   1bae6de3feafacfa9c437102e119c9a8
#
_cell.length_a   1.000
_cell.length_b   1.000
_cell.length_c   1.000
_cell.angle_alpha   90.00
_cell.angle_beta   90.00
_cell.angle_gamma   90.00
#
_symmetry.space_group_name_H-M   'P 1'
#
loop_
_entity.id
_entity.type
_entity.pdbx_description
1 polymer ?
#
loop_
_entity_poly.entity_id
_entity_poly.type
_entity_poly.pdbx_seq_one_letter_code
_entity_poly.pdbx_strand_id
1 'polypeptide(L)'
;MFVYRLELTLHEKVFFASREIDELFQTEPVLGNYALTYALGLAVTPYRLSEREDRPYYREDFSILNDAGIYVTPGTPLGAPALEVERFNGMVESYWYKMANNAVVSDLAVRLDNARAPATNFPQKGRLRMLSRGNRFACYVFAREALMLPRYIRLGKFLGKTHVAVTHEWRDPPTHTARAVQVDAFLNPLDLSAETQLGYYDFFNLPPVPLIRNAQLSGPVYALGDVHLPVGMGFGFPPLETPTRGRGRRRAS
;
A
#
# COMPACT_ATOMS: atom_id res chain seq x y z
N MET A 1 23.89 12.32 3.91
CA MET A 1 22.82 11.36 3.63
C MET A 1 22.63 10.47 4.83
N PHE A 2 21.40 10.36 5.32
CA PHE A 2 21.04 9.45 6.41
C PHE A 2 20.24 8.29 5.83
N VAL A 3 20.48 7.08 6.33
CA VAL A 3 19.67 5.91 6.03
C VAL A 3 19.29 5.25 7.35
N TYR A 4 18.00 5.07 7.57
CA TYR A 4 17.46 4.42 8.76
C TYR A 4 16.90 3.07 8.38
N ARG A 5 17.26 2.01 9.09
CA ARG A 5 16.58 0.73 9.03
C ARG A 5 15.53 0.70 10.14
N LEU A 6 14.29 0.62 9.74
CA LEU A 6 13.18 0.49 10.66
C LEU A 6 12.71 -0.95 10.75
N GLU A 7 12.45 -1.38 11.96
CA GLU A 7 11.70 -2.59 12.22
C GLU A 7 10.30 -2.20 12.69
N LEU A 8 9.30 -2.71 11.98
CA LEU A 8 7.88 -2.47 12.21
C LEU A 8 7.27 -3.72 12.82
N THR A 9 6.73 -3.63 14.03
CA THR A 9 6.05 -4.74 14.70
C THR A 9 4.57 -4.46 14.81
N LEU A 10 3.74 -5.31 14.22
CA LEU A 10 2.28 -5.16 14.25
C LEU A 10 1.73 -5.52 15.63
N HIS A 11 1.20 -4.54 16.36
CA HIS A 11 0.53 -4.75 17.64
C HIS A 11 -0.94 -5.12 17.48
N GLU A 12 -1.52 -4.78 16.35
CA GLU A 12 -2.88 -5.11 15.94
C GLU A 12 -2.86 -5.69 14.53
N LYS A 13 -3.97 -6.27 14.10
CA LYS A 13 -4.15 -6.76 12.73
C LYS A 13 -4.09 -5.61 11.75
N VAL A 14 -3.48 -5.86 10.59
CA VAL A 14 -3.40 -4.86 9.52
C VAL A 14 -4.06 -5.41 8.27
N PHE A 15 -4.97 -4.62 7.73
CA PHE A 15 -5.71 -4.93 6.52
C PHE A 15 -5.47 -3.91 5.42
N PHE A 16 -5.05 -4.42 4.27
CA PHE A 16 -5.05 -3.73 3.00
C PHE A 16 -5.83 -4.57 2.00
N ALA A 17 -6.72 -3.97 1.24
CA ALA A 17 -7.39 -4.68 0.15
C ALA A 17 -6.45 -4.79 -1.06
N SER A 18 -5.41 -5.63 -0.94
CA SER A 18 -4.43 -5.84 -2.00
C SER A 18 -5.02 -6.62 -3.18
N ARG A 19 -5.91 -7.56 -2.89
CA ARG A 19 -6.65 -8.35 -3.88
C ARG A 19 -8.07 -8.60 -3.41
N GLU A 20 -8.96 -8.76 -4.39
CA GLU A 20 -10.33 -9.18 -4.20
C GLU A 20 -10.54 -10.45 -5.04
N ILE A 21 -10.96 -11.52 -4.38
CA ILE A 21 -11.22 -12.82 -5.01
C ILE A 21 -12.58 -13.26 -4.49
N ASP A 22 -13.62 -13.02 -5.29
CA ASP A 22 -15.00 -13.29 -4.90
C ASP A 22 -15.37 -12.58 -3.58
N GLU A 23 -15.77 -13.29 -2.55
CA GLU A 23 -16.09 -12.74 -1.23
C GLU A 23 -14.86 -12.57 -0.30
N LEU A 24 -13.66 -12.84 -0.79
CA LEU A 24 -12.41 -12.74 -0.02
C LEU A 24 -11.62 -11.50 -0.40
N PHE A 25 -11.46 -10.59 0.56
CA PHE A 25 -10.52 -9.48 0.46
C PHE A 25 -9.21 -9.87 1.13
N GLN A 26 -8.14 -9.86 0.39
CA GLN A 26 -6.85 -10.36 0.82
C GLN A 26 -5.83 -9.24 0.97
N THR A 27 -5.07 -9.28 2.08
CA THR A 27 -3.85 -8.50 2.27
C THR A 27 -2.65 -9.35 1.85
N GLU A 28 -1.83 -8.82 0.95
CA GLU A 28 -0.54 -9.44 0.64
C GLU A 28 0.48 -9.16 1.76
N PRO A 29 1.43 -10.07 1.99
CA PRO A 29 2.38 -9.96 3.10
C PRO A 29 3.51 -8.96 2.81
N VAL A 30 3.15 -7.74 2.50
CA VAL A 30 4.04 -6.62 2.25
C VAL A 30 3.38 -5.31 2.70
N LEU A 31 4.18 -4.35 3.13
CA LEU A 31 3.70 -3.02 3.44
C LEU A 31 4.14 -2.07 2.31
N GLY A 32 3.18 -1.51 1.57
CA GLY A 32 3.48 -0.59 0.48
C GLY A 32 4.20 0.67 0.96
N ASN A 33 5.19 1.12 0.21
CA ASN A 33 5.99 2.30 0.57
C ASN A 33 5.14 3.58 0.68
N TYR A 34 4.14 3.76 -0.17
CA TYR A 34 3.23 4.90 -0.11
C TYR A 34 2.47 4.94 1.22
N ALA A 35 1.91 3.80 1.63
CA ALA A 35 1.22 3.69 2.92
C ALA A 35 2.14 3.96 4.11
N LEU A 36 3.39 3.47 4.05
CA LEU A 36 4.40 3.72 5.08
C LEU A 36 4.79 5.20 5.14
N THR A 37 4.94 5.85 4.01
CA THR A 37 5.33 7.27 3.93
C THR A 37 4.30 8.16 4.62
N TYR A 38 3.01 7.94 4.36
CA TYR A 38 1.94 8.65 5.07
C TYR A 38 1.88 8.27 6.56
N ALA A 39 1.96 6.99 6.87
CA ALA A 39 1.87 6.53 8.26
C ALA A 39 3.01 7.04 9.14
N LEU A 40 4.21 7.19 8.59
CA LEU A 40 5.36 7.79 9.25
C LEU A 40 5.24 9.31 9.43
N GLY A 41 4.22 9.94 8.84
CA GLY A 41 4.01 11.38 8.91
C GLY A 41 4.99 12.19 8.05
N LEU A 42 5.68 11.56 7.11
CA LEU A 42 6.64 12.22 6.22
C LEU A 42 5.93 13.01 5.13
N ALA A 43 4.83 12.47 4.60
CA ALA A 43 3.94 13.18 3.69
C ALA A 43 2.71 13.70 4.44
N VAL A 44 2.42 14.97 4.29
CA VAL A 44 1.25 15.62 4.87
C VAL A 44 0.34 16.07 3.74
N THR A 45 -0.77 15.37 3.58
CA THR A 45 -1.80 15.78 2.61
C THR A 45 -2.69 16.83 3.24
N PRO A 46 -2.82 18.03 2.66
CA PRO A 46 -3.82 18.98 3.12
C PRO A 46 -5.23 18.41 2.93
N TYR A 47 -6.12 18.72 3.85
CA TYR A 47 -7.52 18.34 3.69
C TYR A 47 -8.08 18.99 2.44
N ARG A 48 -8.47 18.17 1.48
CA ARG A 48 -9.05 18.60 0.21
C ARG A 48 -10.50 18.15 0.15
N LEU A 49 -11.39 19.10 0.19
CA LEU A 49 -12.81 18.87 -0.07
C LEU A 49 -13.02 19.00 -1.58
N SER A 50 -12.71 17.95 -2.33
CA SER A 50 -12.99 17.90 -3.76
C SER A 50 -14.19 17.00 -4.01
N GLU A 51 -15.25 17.55 -4.54
CA GLU A 51 -16.47 16.81 -4.87
C GLU A 51 -16.29 15.87 -6.07
N ARG A 52 -15.14 15.87 -6.74
CA ARG A 52 -14.95 15.19 -8.04
C ARG A 52 -13.72 14.31 -8.18
N GLU A 53 -12.84 14.27 -7.19
CA GLU A 53 -11.60 13.52 -7.32
C GLU A 53 -11.51 12.40 -6.30
N ASP A 54 -11.87 11.18 -6.73
CA ASP A 54 -11.85 9.98 -5.90
C ASP A 54 -10.46 9.34 -5.78
N ARG A 55 -9.40 10.02 -6.23
CA ARG A 55 -8.05 9.46 -6.27
C ARG A 55 -7.07 10.16 -5.34
N PRO A 56 -6.12 9.42 -4.77
CA PRO A 56 -5.05 10.01 -3.95
C PRO A 56 -4.13 10.91 -4.76
N TYR A 57 -3.62 11.95 -4.12
CA TYR A 57 -2.69 12.93 -4.72
C TYR A 57 -1.23 12.53 -4.52
N TYR A 58 -0.88 11.26 -4.77
CA TYR A 58 0.47 10.75 -4.53
C TYR A 58 1.58 11.56 -5.20
N ARG A 59 1.34 12.00 -6.44
CA ARG A 59 2.33 12.77 -7.19
C ARG A 59 2.63 14.11 -6.51
N GLU A 60 1.62 14.82 -6.12
CA GLU A 60 1.73 16.13 -5.48
C GLU A 60 2.38 15.99 -4.10
N ASP A 61 1.92 15.04 -3.31
CA ASP A 61 2.39 14.86 -1.94
C ASP A 61 3.83 14.34 -1.87
N PHE A 62 4.24 13.48 -2.79
CA PHE A 62 5.56 12.86 -2.76
C PHE A 62 6.61 13.58 -3.59
N SER A 63 6.24 14.43 -4.55
CA SER A 63 7.20 15.27 -5.27
C SER A 63 7.99 16.14 -4.30
N ILE A 64 7.33 16.70 -3.28
CA ILE A 64 7.97 17.51 -2.24
C ILE A 64 9.02 16.70 -1.46
N LEU A 65 8.74 15.41 -1.22
CA LEU A 65 9.69 14.52 -0.55
C LEU A 65 10.90 14.22 -1.42
N ASN A 66 10.72 14.04 -2.73
CA ASN A 66 11.81 13.87 -3.67
C ASN A 66 12.75 15.08 -3.64
N ASP A 67 12.19 16.30 -3.63
CA ASP A 67 12.95 17.54 -3.55
C ASP A 67 13.72 17.64 -2.22
N ALA A 68 13.10 17.20 -1.12
CA ALA A 68 13.72 17.12 0.20
C ALA A 68 14.74 15.95 0.30
N GLY A 69 14.81 15.07 -0.68
CA GLY A 69 15.64 13.87 -0.68
C GLY A 69 15.19 12.83 0.35
N ILE A 70 13.88 12.72 0.57
CA ILE A 70 13.27 11.74 1.48
C ILE A 70 12.62 10.63 0.65
N TYR A 71 12.95 9.37 0.98
CA TYR A 71 12.36 8.19 0.36
C TYR A 71 12.15 7.09 1.37
N VAL A 72 11.09 6.31 1.22
CA VAL A 72 10.76 5.16 2.06
C VAL A 72 10.62 3.92 1.18
N THR A 73 11.32 2.84 1.50
CA THR A 73 11.15 1.56 0.80
C THR A 73 9.86 0.85 1.24
N PRO A 74 9.32 -0.08 0.44
CA PRO A 74 8.31 -1.01 0.93
C PRO A 74 8.81 -1.80 2.15
N GLY A 75 7.87 -2.21 3.02
CA GLY A 75 8.18 -3.04 4.18
C GLY A 75 8.23 -4.51 3.80
N THR A 76 9.40 -5.12 3.96
CA THR A 76 9.66 -6.53 3.70
C THR A 76 9.46 -7.34 4.97
N PRO A 77 8.71 -8.47 4.95
CA PRO A 77 8.49 -9.28 6.13
C PRO A 77 9.80 -9.88 6.65
N LEU A 78 9.97 -9.87 7.97
CA LEU A 78 11.06 -10.52 8.69
C LEU A 78 10.61 -11.92 9.12
N GLY A 79 10.91 -12.92 8.31
CA GLY A 79 10.46 -14.29 8.46
C GLY A 79 9.14 -14.59 7.74
N ALA A 80 8.53 -15.72 8.04
CA ALA A 80 7.27 -16.14 7.44
C ALA A 80 6.11 -15.32 8.04
N PRO A 81 5.37 -14.55 7.22
CA PRO A 81 4.27 -13.74 7.73
C PRO A 81 3.07 -14.61 8.12
N ALA A 82 2.52 -14.36 9.31
CA ALA A 82 1.28 -14.96 9.76
C ALA A 82 0.08 -14.18 9.22
N LEU A 83 -0.89 -14.90 8.68
CA LEU A 83 -2.14 -14.36 8.17
C LEU A 83 -3.31 -14.99 8.91
N GLU A 84 -4.36 -14.22 9.14
CA GLU A 84 -5.61 -14.74 9.69
C GLU A 84 -6.80 -14.30 8.86
N VAL A 85 -7.84 -15.11 8.88
CA VAL A 85 -9.08 -14.85 8.14
C VAL A 85 -10.19 -14.55 9.13
N GLU A 86 -10.77 -13.36 9.01
CA GLU A 86 -12.02 -13.01 9.68
C GLU A 86 -13.19 -13.10 8.71
N ARG A 87 -14.29 -13.63 9.21
CA ARG A 87 -15.57 -13.60 8.52
C ARG A 87 -16.38 -12.45 9.07
N PHE A 88 -16.99 -11.70 8.20
CA PHE A 88 -17.91 -10.65 8.61
C PHE A 88 -19.24 -10.81 7.89
N ASN A 89 -20.28 -10.31 8.54
CA ASN A 89 -21.58 -10.12 7.94
C ASN A 89 -21.82 -8.62 7.85
N GLY A 90 -21.91 -8.08 6.63
CA GLY A 90 -22.17 -6.66 6.39
C GLY A 90 -23.60 -6.24 6.71
N MET A 91 -24.48 -7.19 7.00
CA MET A 91 -25.76 -6.90 7.62
C MET A 91 -25.49 -6.56 9.07
N VAL A 92 -25.71 -5.31 9.41
CA VAL A 92 -25.66 -4.87 10.80
C VAL A 92 -26.62 -5.74 11.59
N GLU A 93 -26.13 -6.27 12.70
CA GLU A 93 -26.93 -7.00 13.67
C GLU A 93 -28.01 -6.14 14.33
N SER A 94 -28.43 -5.07 13.79
CA SER A 94 -29.61 -4.32 14.21
C SER A 94 -30.90 -5.02 13.69
N TYR A 95 -31.05 -6.07 14.12
CA TYR A 95 -31.99 -7.08 14.32
C TYR A 95 -33.39 -6.72 14.52
N TRP A 96 -33.64 -5.51 14.67
CA TRP A 96 -34.95 -4.87 14.76
C TRP A 96 -35.70 -4.91 13.45
N TYR A 97 -34.99 -5.11 12.35
CA TYR A 97 -35.62 -5.21 11.05
C TYR A 97 -36.08 -6.64 10.81
N LYS A 98 -37.39 -6.82 10.70
CA LYS A 98 -37.91 -8.04 10.13
C LYS A 98 -37.15 -8.37 8.86
N MET A 99 -36.80 -9.61 8.62
CA MET A 99 -36.02 -10.05 7.47
C MET A 99 -36.53 -9.50 6.13
N ALA A 100 -37.84 -9.26 6.03
CA ALA A 100 -38.45 -8.64 4.86
C ALA A 100 -38.04 -7.17 4.58
N ASN A 101 -37.48 -6.48 5.57
CA ASN A 101 -37.08 -5.08 5.42
C ASN A 101 -35.60 -4.92 5.04
N ASN A 102 -34.85 -5.99 5.02
CA ASN A 102 -33.42 -5.98 4.68
C ASN A 102 -33.16 -6.36 3.23
N ALA A 103 -34.11 -6.12 2.36
CA ALA A 103 -33.96 -6.42 0.96
C ALA A 103 -33.11 -5.40 0.25
N VAL A 104 -32.05 -5.86 -0.37
CA VAL A 104 -31.32 -5.08 -1.36
C VAL A 104 -32.01 -5.28 -2.70
N VAL A 105 -32.74 -4.28 -3.15
CA VAL A 105 -33.28 -4.25 -4.50
C VAL A 105 -32.27 -3.55 -5.38
N SER A 106 -31.70 -4.24 -6.35
CA SER A 106 -30.70 -3.71 -7.27
C SER A 106 -31.27 -2.67 -8.24
N ASP A 107 -32.56 -2.72 -8.49
CA ASP A 107 -33.26 -1.79 -9.36
C ASP A 107 -34.00 -0.73 -8.53
N LEU A 108 -33.56 0.53 -8.66
CA LEU A 108 -34.12 1.66 -7.93
C LEU A 108 -35.56 1.92 -8.33
N ALA A 109 -35.96 1.74 -9.59
CA ALA A 109 -37.33 1.90 -10.08
C ALA A 109 -38.27 0.90 -9.40
N VAL A 110 -37.88 -0.36 -9.34
CA VAL A 110 -38.65 -1.41 -8.64
C VAL A 110 -38.81 -1.09 -7.17
N ARG A 111 -37.76 -0.54 -6.54
CA ARG A 111 -37.79 -0.17 -5.13
C ARG A 111 -38.71 1.02 -4.83
N LEU A 112 -38.79 2.00 -5.72
CA LEU A 112 -39.60 3.20 -5.53
C LEU A 112 -41.08 2.95 -5.86
N ASP A 113 -41.33 2.19 -6.92
CA ASP A 113 -42.70 2.05 -7.46
C ASP A 113 -43.43 0.82 -6.89
N ASN A 114 -42.70 -0.14 -6.32
CA ASN A 114 -43.28 -1.39 -5.83
C ASN A 114 -42.83 -1.75 -4.42
N ALA A 115 -43.50 -1.20 -3.43
CA ALA A 115 -43.23 -1.51 -2.01
C ALA A 115 -43.44 -2.99 -1.64
N ARG A 116 -43.99 -3.80 -2.54
CA ARG A 116 -44.22 -5.24 -2.36
C ARG A 116 -43.30 -6.12 -3.20
N ALA A 117 -42.30 -5.52 -3.88
CA ALA A 117 -41.32 -6.32 -4.59
C ALA A 117 -40.70 -7.35 -3.63
N PRO A 118 -40.57 -8.61 -4.05
CA PRO A 118 -40.01 -9.65 -3.20
C PRO A 118 -38.61 -9.24 -2.76
N ALA A 119 -38.50 -8.99 -1.49
CA ALA A 119 -37.25 -8.62 -0.87
C ALA A 119 -36.39 -9.89 -0.78
N THR A 120 -35.35 -9.96 -1.58
CA THR A 120 -34.36 -11.02 -1.44
C THR A 120 -33.30 -10.53 -0.46
N ASN A 121 -33.33 -11.08 0.73
CA ASN A 121 -32.33 -10.81 1.74
C ASN A 121 -31.09 -11.63 1.43
N PHE A 122 -30.09 -11.02 0.79
CA PHE A 122 -28.80 -11.64 0.61
C PHE A 122 -27.92 -11.34 1.82
N PRO A 123 -27.52 -12.34 2.58
CA PRO A 123 -26.53 -12.13 3.63
C PRO A 123 -25.24 -11.61 2.98
N GLN A 124 -24.88 -10.38 3.32
CA GLN A 124 -23.63 -9.78 2.86
C GLN A 124 -22.47 -10.36 3.70
N LYS A 125 -22.12 -11.58 3.40
CA LYS A 125 -21.00 -12.25 4.04
C LYS A 125 -19.74 -11.97 3.24
N GLY A 126 -18.68 -11.66 3.96
CA GLY A 126 -17.36 -11.50 3.37
C GLY A 126 -16.28 -12.09 4.27
N ARG A 127 -15.11 -12.24 3.72
CA ARG A 127 -13.92 -12.73 4.42
C ARG A 127 -12.79 -11.72 4.23
N LEU A 128 -12.10 -11.39 5.32
CA LEU A 128 -10.91 -10.55 5.30
C LEU A 128 -9.71 -11.40 5.69
N ARG A 129 -8.75 -11.53 4.80
CA ARG A 129 -7.45 -12.11 5.11
C ARG A 129 -6.49 -10.98 5.44
N MET A 130 -6.04 -10.93 6.67
CA MET A 130 -5.27 -9.83 7.25
C MET A 130 -3.92 -10.31 7.75
N LEU A 131 -2.97 -9.39 7.86
CA LEU A 131 -1.74 -9.62 8.59
C LEU A 131 -2.04 -9.69 10.08
N SER A 132 -1.65 -10.79 10.72
CA SER A 132 -1.86 -11.01 12.16
C SER A 132 -0.96 -10.08 12.99
N ARG A 133 -1.35 -9.83 14.22
CA ARG A 133 -0.48 -9.20 15.22
C ARG A 133 0.82 -10.00 15.39
N GLY A 134 1.89 -9.31 15.76
CA GLY A 134 3.21 -9.92 15.95
C GLY A 134 4.04 -10.07 14.68
N ASN A 135 3.46 -9.86 13.49
CA ASN A 135 4.26 -9.79 12.27
C ASN A 135 5.26 -8.66 12.35
N ARG A 136 6.46 -8.91 11.84
CA ARG A 136 7.56 -7.95 11.79
C ARG A 136 7.97 -7.69 10.35
N PHE A 137 8.27 -6.43 10.06
CA PHE A 137 8.72 -5.99 8.74
C PHE A 137 9.94 -5.10 8.89
N ALA A 138 10.81 -5.12 7.88
CA ALA A 138 11.89 -4.15 7.75
C ALA A 138 11.58 -3.19 6.59
N CYS A 139 11.80 -1.90 6.78
CA CYS A 139 11.86 -0.93 5.70
C CYS A 139 13.04 0.04 5.95
N TYR A 140 13.38 0.79 4.92
CA TYR A 140 14.46 1.76 4.96
C TYR A 140 13.92 3.15 4.64
N VAL A 141 14.38 4.14 5.41
CA VAL A 141 14.08 5.54 5.16
C VAL A 141 15.39 6.23 4.80
N PHE A 142 15.41 6.84 3.63
CA PHE A 142 16.51 7.66 3.14
C PHE A 142 16.16 9.11 3.36
N ALA A 143 17.11 9.93 3.82
CA ALA A 143 16.90 11.34 4.02
C ALA A 143 18.20 12.12 3.84
N ARG A 144 18.11 13.32 3.26
CA ARG A 144 19.24 14.22 3.14
C ARG A 144 19.66 14.78 4.50
N GLU A 145 18.67 15.00 5.36
CA GLU A 145 18.84 15.52 6.71
C GLU A 145 18.38 14.51 7.77
N ALA A 146 18.79 14.71 9.01
CA ALA A 146 18.35 13.86 10.11
C ALA A 146 16.84 13.98 10.36
N LEU A 147 16.17 12.84 10.52
CA LEU A 147 14.73 12.79 10.74
C LEU A 147 14.39 12.35 12.17
N MET A 148 13.31 12.94 12.69
CA MET A 148 12.66 12.45 13.90
C MET A 148 11.51 11.53 13.50
N LEU A 149 11.68 10.22 13.72
CA LEU A 149 10.69 9.22 13.35
C LEU A 149 9.78 8.86 14.53
N PRO A 150 8.48 8.63 14.30
CA PRO A 150 7.55 8.28 15.33
C PRO A 150 7.82 6.86 15.88
N ARG A 151 7.55 6.64 17.18
CA ARG A 151 7.65 5.31 17.79
C ARG A 151 6.47 4.39 17.46
N TYR A 152 5.35 4.96 17.08
CA TYR A 152 4.12 4.25 16.72
C TYR A 152 3.46 4.92 15.54
N ILE A 153 2.92 4.08 14.67
CA ILE A 153 2.14 4.49 13.49
C ILE A 153 0.83 3.71 13.42
N ARG A 154 -0.05 4.17 12.56
CA ARG A 154 -1.30 3.47 12.23
C ARG A 154 -1.25 3.01 10.78
N LEU A 155 -1.54 1.72 10.55
CA LEU A 155 -1.47 1.11 9.23
C LEU A 155 -2.78 0.45 8.82
N GLY A 156 -3.00 0.41 7.51
CA GLY A 156 -4.12 -0.27 6.88
C GLY A 156 -5.46 0.44 7.06
N LYS A 157 -6.48 -0.15 6.45
CA LYS A 157 -7.83 0.43 6.44
C LYS A 157 -8.47 0.50 7.83
N PHE A 158 -8.02 -0.34 8.78
CA PHE A 158 -8.53 -0.34 10.16
C PHE A 158 -7.60 0.37 11.14
N LEU A 159 -6.62 1.11 10.64
CA LEU A 159 -5.69 1.91 11.44
C LEU A 159 -5.00 1.10 12.54
N GLY A 160 -4.57 -0.13 12.22
CA GLY A 160 -3.90 -1.02 13.15
C GLY A 160 -2.63 -0.40 13.74
N LYS A 161 -2.46 -0.50 15.06
CA LYS A 161 -1.30 0.04 15.77
C LYS A 161 -0.05 -0.76 15.43
N THR A 162 1.00 -0.06 15.03
CA THR A 162 2.29 -0.64 14.68
C THR A 162 3.40 0.10 15.42
N HIS A 163 4.27 -0.65 16.08
CA HIS A 163 5.48 -0.12 16.72
C HIS A 163 6.57 0.06 15.68
N VAL A 164 7.31 1.15 15.79
CA VAL A 164 8.44 1.51 14.93
C VAL A 164 9.70 1.56 15.76
N ALA A 165 10.68 0.74 15.46
CA ALA A 165 12.00 0.76 16.06
C ALA A 165 13.05 1.10 15.01
N VAL A 166 13.86 2.13 15.26
CA VAL A 166 15.06 2.40 14.47
C VAL A 166 16.13 1.43 14.98
N THR A 167 16.46 0.44 14.15
CA THR A 167 17.44 -0.60 14.51
C THR A 167 18.86 -0.26 14.07
N HIS A 168 19.01 0.49 12.98
CA HIS A 168 20.29 0.99 12.49
C HIS A 168 20.11 2.38 11.89
N GLU A 169 21.15 3.18 12.04
CA GLU A 169 21.29 4.47 11.40
C GLU A 169 22.67 4.52 10.74
N TRP A 170 22.71 4.82 9.46
CA TRP A 170 23.95 5.08 8.72
C TRP A 170 24.00 6.56 8.32
N ARG A 171 25.16 7.14 8.46
CA ARG A 171 25.50 8.46 7.93
C ARG A 171 26.47 8.27 6.78
N ASP A 172 26.12 8.81 5.63
CA ASP A 172 26.88 8.67 4.40
C ASP A 172 27.35 7.23 4.14
N PRO A 173 26.40 6.27 4.01
CA PRO A 173 26.74 4.87 3.83
C PRO A 173 27.58 4.68 2.58
N PRO A 174 28.53 3.70 2.61
CA PRO A 174 29.38 3.44 1.46
C PRO A 174 28.56 2.97 0.26
N THR A 175 28.96 3.43 -0.91
CA THR A 175 28.38 3.02 -2.19
C THR A 175 29.40 2.31 -3.05
N HIS A 176 28.95 1.37 -3.86
CA HIS A 176 29.76 0.75 -4.89
C HIS A 176 28.92 0.36 -6.10
N THR A 177 29.54 0.15 -7.23
CA THR A 177 28.87 -0.32 -8.44
C THR A 177 28.84 -1.84 -8.44
N ALA A 178 27.65 -2.41 -8.29
CA ALA A 178 27.41 -3.85 -8.39
C ALA A 178 27.17 -4.26 -9.85
N ARG A 179 27.69 -5.44 -10.26
CA ARG A 179 27.40 -6.02 -11.58
C ARG A 179 26.18 -6.92 -11.56
N ALA A 180 25.96 -7.61 -10.43
CA ALA A 180 24.80 -8.47 -10.22
C ALA A 180 24.68 -8.70 -8.71
N VAL A 181 23.85 -7.93 -8.01
CA VAL A 181 23.58 -8.12 -6.59
C VAL A 181 22.15 -8.54 -6.39
N GLN A 182 21.94 -9.54 -5.53
CA GLN A 182 20.60 -10.01 -5.15
C GLN A 182 20.07 -9.14 -4.03
N VAL A 183 18.85 -8.62 -4.21
CA VAL A 183 18.15 -7.81 -3.22
C VAL A 183 16.86 -8.52 -2.82
N ASP A 184 16.82 -9.00 -1.59
CA ASP A 184 15.62 -9.66 -1.03
C ASP A 184 14.54 -8.71 -0.58
N ALA A 185 14.87 -7.45 -0.36
CA ALA A 185 13.89 -6.43 0.02
C ALA A 185 12.88 -6.21 -1.09
N PHE A 186 11.63 -5.92 -0.71
CA PHE A 186 10.66 -5.41 -1.67
C PHE A 186 11.08 -4.03 -2.16
N LEU A 187 10.98 -3.82 -3.46
CA LEU A 187 11.25 -2.54 -4.12
C LEU A 187 10.04 -2.15 -4.97
N ASN A 188 9.85 -0.84 -5.12
CA ASN A 188 8.95 -0.31 -6.13
C ASN A 188 9.77 -0.05 -7.42
N PRO A 189 9.52 -0.73 -8.53
CA PRO A 189 10.31 -0.57 -9.74
C PRO A 189 10.21 0.83 -10.36
N LEU A 190 9.13 1.58 -10.07
CA LEU A 190 8.99 2.97 -10.54
C LEU A 190 9.93 3.93 -9.80
N ASP A 191 10.38 3.56 -8.62
CA ASP A 191 11.20 4.40 -7.74
C ASP A 191 12.71 4.23 -7.99
N LEU A 192 13.09 3.32 -8.88
CA LEU A 192 14.50 3.06 -9.20
C LEU A 192 15.08 4.16 -10.07
N SER A 193 16.33 4.51 -9.84
CA SER A 193 17.05 5.45 -10.70
C SER A 193 17.31 4.87 -12.09
N ALA A 194 17.52 5.73 -13.07
CA ALA A 194 17.85 5.33 -14.43
C ALA A 194 19.19 4.55 -14.54
N GLU A 195 20.06 4.66 -13.53
CA GLU A 195 21.33 3.95 -13.47
C GLU A 195 21.19 2.51 -12.99
N THR A 196 20.03 2.14 -12.40
CA THR A 196 19.75 0.81 -11.90
C THR A 196 19.17 -0.06 -13.01
N GLN A 197 19.85 -1.14 -13.33
CA GLN A 197 19.39 -2.13 -14.29
C GLN A 197 18.80 -3.33 -13.55
N LEU A 198 17.58 -3.72 -13.94
CA LEU A 198 16.89 -4.90 -13.44
C LEU A 198 17.26 -6.13 -14.29
N GLY A 199 17.70 -7.18 -13.62
CA GLY A 199 17.81 -8.53 -14.19
C GLY A 199 16.49 -9.30 -14.00
N TYR A 200 16.53 -10.46 -13.34
CA TYR A 200 15.34 -11.21 -12.97
C TYR A 200 14.79 -10.74 -11.61
N TYR A 201 13.49 -10.89 -11.40
CA TYR A 201 12.79 -10.52 -10.16
C TYR A 201 11.44 -11.20 -10.07
N ASP A 202 10.92 -11.33 -8.86
CA ASP A 202 9.53 -11.70 -8.63
C ASP A 202 8.66 -10.46 -8.72
N PHE A 203 7.57 -10.54 -9.48
CA PHE A 203 6.68 -9.41 -9.73
C PHE A 203 5.37 -9.56 -8.96
N PHE A 204 4.99 -8.51 -8.22
CA PHE A 204 3.76 -8.42 -7.46
C PHE A 204 2.90 -7.26 -7.99
N ASN A 205 1.85 -7.58 -8.72
CA ASN A 205 0.90 -6.57 -9.17
C ASN A 205 -0.02 -6.19 -8.01
N LEU A 206 0.27 -5.09 -7.37
CA LEU A 206 -0.44 -4.59 -6.19
C LEU A 206 -0.83 -3.12 -6.40
N PRO A 207 -2.04 -2.70 -5.96
CA PRO A 207 -2.38 -1.29 -5.91
C PRO A 207 -1.66 -0.59 -4.74
N PRO A 208 -1.29 0.68 -4.85
CA PRO A 208 -1.45 1.56 -6.02
C PRO A 208 -0.32 1.42 -7.05
N VAL A 209 0.77 0.74 -6.72
CA VAL A 209 1.93 0.53 -7.59
C VAL A 209 2.42 -0.91 -7.47
N PRO A 210 2.94 -1.49 -8.55
CA PRO A 210 3.52 -2.82 -8.49
C PRO A 210 4.78 -2.82 -7.61
N LEU A 211 5.07 -3.98 -7.03
CA LEU A 211 6.29 -4.22 -6.27
C LEU A 211 7.07 -5.38 -6.88
N ILE A 212 8.38 -5.36 -6.66
CA ILE A 212 9.26 -6.48 -7.01
C ILE A 212 10.01 -6.96 -5.78
N ARG A 213 10.43 -8.22 -5.81
CA ARG A 213 11.25 -8.85 -4.77
C ARG A 213 12.26 -9.80 -5.40
N ASN A 214 13.23 -10.24 -4.62
CA ASN A 214 14.28 -11.15 -5.09
C ASN A 214 14.91 -10.63 -6.39
N ALA A 215 15.12 -9.32 -6.45
CA ALA A 215 15.59 -8.68 -7.66
C ALA A 215 17.11 -8.78 -7.80
N GLN A 216 17.59 -9.23 -8.94
CA GLN A 216 18.97 -9.07 -9.33
C GLN A 216 19.16 -7.68 -9.92
N LEU A 217 20.06 -6.90 -9.35
CA LEU A 217 20.33 -5.53 -9.76
C LEU A 217 21.76 -5.35 -10.24
N SER A 218 21.95 -4.44 -11.20
CA SER A 218 23.26 -3.92 -11.59
C SER A 218 23.21 -2.39 -11.54
N GLY A 219 24.30 -1.78 -11.09
CA GLY A 219 24.39 -0.32 -10.93
C GLY A 219 24.90 0.09 -9.56
N PRO A 220 24.79 1.37 -9.22
CA PRO A 220 25.25 1.87 -7.93
C PRO A 220 24.30 1.41 -6.80
N VAL A 221 24.88 0.87 -5.73
CA VAL A 221 24.17 0.39 -4.54
C VAL A 221 24.80 0.90 -3.27
N TYR A 222 23.98 1.13 -2.24
CA TYR A 222 24.43 1.31 -0.86
C TYR A 222 24.71 -0.06 -0.24
N ALA A 223 25.83 -0.14 0.53
CA ALA A 223 26.12 -1.28 1.37
C ALA A 223 25.67 -0.98 2.82
N LEU A 224 24.56 -1.61 3.23
CA LEU A 224 23.90 -1.39 4.53
C LEU A 224 23.99 -2.65 5.39
N GLY A 225 25.21 -2.98 5.84
CA GLY A 225 25.50 -4.29 6.43
C GLY A 225 25.38 -5.39 5.38
N ASP A 226 24.50 -6.37 5.63
CA ASP A 226 24.25 -7.49 4.71
C ASP A 226 23.26 -7.17 3.61
N VAL A 227 22.70 -5.95 3.60
CA VAL A 227 21.66 -5.54 2.64
C VAL A 227 22.24 -4.53 1.66
N HIS A 228 21.93 -4.74 0.39
CA HIS A 228 22.24 -3.79 -0.67
C HIS A 228 20.96 -3.14 -1.17
N LEU A 229 20.95 -1.82 -1.31
CA LEU A 229 19.82 -1.08 -1.85
C LEU A 229 20.30 -0.13 -2.96
N PRO A 230 19.49 0.07 -4.02
CA PRO A 230 19.85 0.96 -5.11
C PRO A 230 20.10 2.39 -4.64
N VAL A 231 21.09 3.05 -5.25
CA VAL A 231 21.33 4.49 -5.06
C VAL A 231 20.35 5.28 -5.91
N GLY A 232 19.95 6.45 -5.41
CA GLY A 232 19.12 7.39 -6.16
C GLY A 232 17.65 6.98 -6.29
N MET A 233 17.15 6.11 -5.39
CA MET A 233 15.71 5.85 -5.31
C MET A 233 14.95 7.11 -4.91
N GLY A 234 13.80 7.32 -5.56
CA GLY A 234 12.86 8.38 -5.27
C GLY A 234 11.46 7.99 -5.73
N PHE A 235 10.42 8.66 -5.25
CA PHE A 235 9.05 8.32 -5.63
C PHE A 235 8.81 8.55 -7.12
N GLY A 236 8.64 7.48 -7.86
CA GLY A 236 8.24 7.46 -9.25
C GLY A 236 6.73 7.31 -9.40
N PHE A 237 6.19 7.87 -10.46
CA PHE A 237 4.74 7.84 -10.69
C PHE A 237 4.44 7.27 -12.07
N PRO A 238 3.37 6.47 -12.21
CA PRO A 238 2.94 6.03 -13.52
C PRO A 238 2.60 7.25 -14.38
N PRO A 239 2.75 7.15 -15.71
CA PRO A 239 2.30 8.18 -16.61
C PRO A 239 0.85 8.57 -16.33
N LEU A 240 0.53 9.86 -16.43
CA LEU A 240 -0.87 10.30 -16.32
C LEU A 240 -1.65 9.68 -17.48
N GLU A 241 -2.65 8.88 -17.17
CA GLU A 241 -3.58 8.40 -18.18
C GLU A 241 -4.25 9.62 -18.82
N THR A 242 -3.98 9.84 -20.09
CA THR A 242 -4.73 10.81 -20.87
C THR A 242 -6.17 10.31 -20.91
N PRO A 243 -7.17 11.09 -20.44
CA PRO A 243 -8.55 10.63 -20.45
C PRO A 243 -8.92 10.30 -21.90
N THR A 244 -9.07 9.02 -22.18
CA THR A 244 -9.63 8.57 -23.46
C THR A 244 -11.02 9.15 -23.55
N ARG A 245 -11.20 10.16 -24.42
CA ARG A 245 -12.52 10.71 -24.74
C ARG A 245 -13.44 9.54 -25.05
N GLY A 246 -14.36 9.26 -24.12
CA GLY A 246 -15.36 8.24 -24.28
C GLY A 246 -16.05 8.43 -25.63
N ARG A 247 -16.02 7.41 -26.46
CA ARG A 247 -16.82 7.33 -27.69
C ARG A 247 -18.27 7.58 -27.30
N GLY A 248 -18.75 8.79 -27.62
CA GLY A 248 -20.12 9.16 -27.43
C GLY A 248 -21.04 8.08 -28.00
N ARG A 249 -21.87 7.50 -27.15
CA ARG A 249 -23.02 6.71 -27.60
C ARG A 249 -23.84 7.60 -28.51
N ARG A 250 -23.72 7.40 -29.83
CA ARG A 250 -24.71 7.91 -30.78
C ARG A 250 -26.06 7.35 -30.35
N ARG A 251 -26.93 8.20 -29.84
CA ARG A 251 -28.37 7.91 -29.79
C ARG A 251 -28.82 7.74 -31.23
N ALA A 252 -29.22 6.54 -31.60
CA ALA A 252 -30.03 6.32 -32.78
C ALA A 252 -31.41 6.92 -32.51
N SER A 253 -31.78 7.80 -33.36
CA SER A 253 -33.12 8.38 -33.49
C SER A 253 -34.13 7.33 -33.92
#